data_4eb3c3fb2b89bc004c90634b95f7c126
#
_entry.id   4eb3c3fb2b89bc004c90634b95f7c126
#
_cell.length_a   1.000
_cell.length_b   1.000
_cell.length_c   1.000
_cell.angle_alpha   90.00
_cell.angle_beta   90.00
_cell.angle_gamma   90.00
#
_symmetry.space_group_name_H-M   'P 1'
#
loop_
_entity.id
_entity.type
_entity.pdbx_description
1 polymer ?
#
loop_
_entity_poly.entity_id
_entity_poly.type
_entity_poly.pdbx_seq_one_letter_code
_entity_poly.pdbx_strand_id
1 'polypeptide(L)'
;GLVEVNAVRASVDDDESGSFLPNIRSVIAYNAESKAVESMRPNGVLIAQIAPNGGVISGSSGVVQLDAWNWEDAVISYDQGIHLNWPSPYTFGRWWLGEDRGLRANPNYKSQINELKDFFDKSKATMNIDKSMNLKSKSMKSVFDGTTTVYLNADDEKEIVDGITFLKEYGIKKIVLVGATGSLKQIQFLIDNDIPVVVTQPYRLPQGIDADPLET
;
A
#
# COMPACT_ATOMS: atom_id res chain seq x y z
N GLY A 1 -4.54 -6.32 5.80
CA GLY A 1 -5.51 -7.37 5.54
C GLY A 1 -5.99 -8.08 6.78
N LEU A 2 -7.15 -8.69 6.71
CA LEU A 2 -7.65 -9.58 7.75
C LEU A 2 -7.01 -10.96 7.53
N VAL A 3 -5.82 -11.13 8.08
CA VAL A 3 -5.06 -12.38 8.03
C VAL A 3 -5.23 -13.17 9.31
N GLU A 4 -5.14 -14.49 9.20
CA GLU A 4 -5.10 -15.38 10.33
C GLU A 4 -3.89 -15.08 11.25
N VAL A 5 -4.00 -15.48 12.51
CA VAL A 5 -2.92 -15.37 13.47
C VAL A 5 -1.67 -16.05 12.92
N ASN A 6 -0.53 -15.38 12.96
CA ASN A 6 0.78 -15.82 12.41
C ASN A 6 1.31 -17.17 12.94
N ALA A 7 0.48 -17.95 13.62
CA ALA A 7 0.85 -19.27 14.14
C ALA A 7 1.05 -20.32 13.05
N VAL A 8 0.41 -20.16 11.88
CA VAL A 8 0.51 -21.09 10.75
C VAL A 8 0.78 -20.29 9.49
N ARG A 9 2.01 -20.33 9.00
CA ARG A 9 2.42 -19.60 7.78
C ARG A 9 1.57 -19.92 6.55
N ALA A 10 1.03 -21.11 6.47
CA ALA A 10 0.18 -21.55 5.36
C ALA A 10 -1.21 -20.88 5.32
N SER A 11 -1.63 -20.24 6.40
CA SER A 11 -2.90 -19.49 6.47
C SER A 11 -2.75 -17.98 6.25
N VAL A 12 -1.52 -17.50 6.05
CA VAL A 12 -1.21 -16.10 5.76
C VAL A 12 -1.17 -15.93 4.24
N ASP A 13 -2.22 -15.35 3.68
CA ASP A 13 -2.38 -15.11 2.24
C ASP A 13 -2.61 -13.61 2.01
N ASP A 14 -1.61 -12.81 2.34
CA ASP A 14 -1.67 -11.35 2.27
C ASP A 14 -0.70 -10.75 1.25
N ASP A 15 0.26 -11.54 0.73
CA ASP A 15 1.19 -11.10 -0.30
C ASP A 15 1.39 -12.13 -1.41
N GLU A 16 1.71 -11.65 -2.60
CA GLU A 16 1.99 -12.44 -3.78
C GLU A 16 3.44 -12.24 -4.27
N SER A 17 3.97 -13.26 -4.95
CA SER A 17 5.34 -13.19 -5.47
C SER A 17 5.45 -12.23 -6.65
N GLY A 18 6.18 -11.12 -6.46
CA GLY A 18 6.48 -10.14 -7.52
C GLY A 18 6.48 -8.70 -7.04
N SER A 19 7.12 -7.82 -7.81
CA SER A 19 7.25 -6.41 -7.45
C SER A 19 6.08 -5.56 -7.95
N PHE A 20 5.48 -5.90 -9.09
CA PHE A 20 4.41 -5.11 -9.73
C PHE A 20 3.21 -6.00 -10.04
N LEU A 21 2.18 -5.93 -9.19
CA LEU A 21 1.03 -6.83 -9.19
C LEU A 21 -0.33 -6.10 -9.19
N PRO A 22 -0.54 -5.06 -10.00
CA PRO A 22 -1.78 -4.28 -9.97
C PRO A 22 -3.03 -5.07 -10.35
N ASN A 23 -2.87 -6.27 -10.91
CA ASN A 23 -3.93 -7.19 -11.30
C ASN A 23 -4.41 -8.12 -10.20
N ILE A 24 -3.71 -8.17 -9.06
CA ILE A 24 -4.10 -8.98 -7.91
C ILE A 24 -5.24 -8.30 -7.17
N ARG A 25 -6.23 -9.09 -6.73
CA ARG A 25 -7.42 -8.63 -5.99
C ARG A 25 -7.43 -9.24 -4.60
N SER A 26 -7.24 -8.43 -3.59
CA SER A 26 -7.21 -8.89 -2.19
C SER A 26 -8.51 -9.53 -1.71
N VAL A 27 -9.64 -9.11 -2.25
CA VAL A 27 -10.95 -9.62 -1.80
C VAL A 27 -11.14 -11.12 -2.07
N ILE A 28 -10.45 -11.68 -3.07
CA ILE A 28 -10.51 -13.12 -3.39
C ILE A 28 -9.86 -13.95 -2.28
N ALA A 29 -8.83 -13.41 -1.62
CA ALA A 29 -8.13 -14.04 -0.49
C ALA A 29 -8.79 -13.71 0.87
N TYR A 30 -9.95 -13.04 0.89
CA TYR A 30 -10.64 -12.73 2.13
C TYR A 30 -11.25 -13.98 2.76
N ASN A 31 -10.86 -14.28 3.99
CA ASN A 31 -11.43 -15.35 4.80
C ASN A 31 -12.49 -14.79 5.74
N ALA A 32 -13.77 -15.04 5.44
CA ALA A 32 -14.89 -14.60 6.26
C ALA A 32 -14.95 -15.32 7.62
N GLU A 33 -14.37 -16.52 7.73
CA GLU A 33 -14.31 -17.33 8.96
C GLU A 33 -13.08 -17.03 9.82
N SER A 34 -12.29 -16.01 9.46
CA SER A 34 -11.09 -15.62 10.19
C SER A 34 -11.41 -15.27 11.65
N LYS A 35 -10.58 -15.72 12.58
CA LYS A 35 -10.65 -15.34 14.01
C LYS A 35 -10.47 -13.82 14.22
N ALA A 36 -9.76 -13.15 13.32
CA ALA A 36 -9.67 -11.69 13.33
C ALA A 36 -11.04 -11.06 13.06
N VAL A 37 -11.78 -11.56 12.06
CA VAL A 37 -13.15 -11.11 11.74
C VAL A 37 -14.09 -11.35 12.92
N GLU A 38 -14.07 -12.55 13.47
CA GLU A 38 -14.88 -12.94 14.65
C GLU A 38 -14.64 -12.00 15.84
N SER A 39 -13.39 -11.58 16.07
CA SER A 39 -13.05 -10.68 17.18
C SER A 39 -13.39 -9.21 16.90
N MET A 40 -13.35 -8.76 15.65
CA MET A 40 -13.63 -7.37 15.27
C MET A 40 -15.12 -7.01 15.30
N ARG A 41 -16.00 -7.95 14.92
CA ARG A 41 -17.45 -7.73 14.86
C ARG A 41 -18.06 -7.28 16.20
N PRO A 42 -17.83 -7.96 17.34
CA PRO A 42 -18.37 -7.53 18.64
C PRO A 42 -17.76 -6.20 19.11
N ASN A 43 -16.62 -5.79 18.58
CA ASN A 43 -16.02 -4.48 18.84
C ASN A 43 -16.57 -3.36 17.92
N GLY A 44 -17.61 -3.65 17.13
CA GLY A 44 -18.31 -2.66 16.31
C GLY A 44 -17.72 -2.42 14.93
N VAL A 45 -16.73 -3.19 14.48
CA VAL A 45 -16.21 -3.10 13.13
C VAL A 45 -17.06 -3.98 12.21
N LEU A 46 -17.89 -3.36 11.38
CA LEU A 46 -18.83 -4.06 10.51
C LEU A 46 -18.39 -4.09 9.04
N ILE A 47 -17.58 -3.12 8.63
CA ILE A 47 -17.08 -2.96 7.26
C ILE A 47 -15.58 -2.73 7.33
N ALA A 48 -14.84 -3.31 6.38
CA ALA A 48 -13.41 -3.13 6.27
C ALA A 48 -12.97 -3.03 4.81
N GLN A 49 -11.92 -2.27 4.55
CA GLN A 49 -11.20 -2.30 3.29
C GLN A 49 -10.09 -3.35 3.39
N ILE A 50 -10.16 -4.34 2.52
CA ILE A 50 -9.15 -5.41 2.44
C ILE A 50 -8.11 -4.99 1.42
N ALA A 51 -6.87 -4.88 1.86
CA ALA A 51 -5.74 -4.46 1.04
C ALA A 51 -4.66 -5.55 0.99
N PRO A 52 -4.03 -5.77 -0.17
CA PRO A 52 -2.92 -6.70 -0.28
C PRO A 52 -1.63 -6.05 0.25
N ASN A 53 -0.71 -6.87 0.72
CA ASN A 53 0.64 -6.49 1.09
C ASN A 53 1.66 -6.90 0.03
N GLY A 54 2.95 -6.64 0.29
CA GLY A 54 4.07 -7.08 -0.52
C GLY A 54 4.29 -6.29 -1.80
N GLY A 55 5.45 -6.51 -2.42
CA GLY A 55 5.84 -5.84 -3.66
C GLY A 55 5.91 -4.32 -3.62
N VAL A 56 6.16 -3.71 -4.76
CA VAL A 56 6.08 -2.24 -4.96
C VAL A 56 4.64 -1.85 -5.28
N ILE A 57 3.98 -2.60 -6.18
CA ILE A 57 2.52 -2.50 -6.37
C ILE A 57 1.93 -3.83 -5.92
N SER A 58 1.23 -3.79 -4.79
CA SER A 58 0.73 -5.01 -4.14
C SER A 58 -0.53 -5.56 -4.84
N GLY A 59 -1.37 -4.69 -5.37
CA GLY A 59 -2.63 -5.09 -5.99
C GLY A 59 -3.78 -4.14 -5.67
N SER A 60 -5.00 -4.59 -5.97
CA SER A 60 -6.20 -3.82 -5.69
C SER A 60 -6.86 -4.23 -4.38
N SER A 61 -7.38 -3.22 -3.67
CA SER A 61 -8.21 -3.39 -2.49
C SER A 61 -9.69 -3.34 -2.82
N GLY A 62 -10.50 -3.97 -1.98
CA GLY A 62 -11.94 -3.87 -2.03
C GLY A 62 -12.56 -3.70 -0.64
N VAL A 63 -13.83 -3.36 -0.60
CA VAL A 63 -14.59 -3.16 0.63
C VAL A 63 -15.49 -4.37 0.88
N VAL A 64 -15.42 -4.90 2.09
CA VAL A 64 -16.22 -6.06 2.51
C VAL A 64 -17.01 -5.75 3.78
N GLN A 65 -18.16 -6.38 3.94
CA GLN A 65 -18.84 -6.52 5.22
C GLN A 65 -18.24 -7.70 5.99
N LEU A 66 -18.15 -7.58 7.31
CA LEU A 66 -17.55 -8.62 8.14
C LEU A 66 -18.55 -9.71 8.57
N ASP A 67 -19.83 -9.51 8.34
CA ASP A 67 -20.90 -10.50 8.60
C ASP A 67 -21.31 -11.20 7.29
N ALA A 68 -20.52 -12.17 6.87
CA ALA A 68 -20.71 -12.87 5.60
C ALA A 68 -20.29 -14.34 5.70
N TRP A 69 -20.82 -15.17 4.81
CA TRP A 69 -20.49 -16.60 4.73
C TRP A 69 -19.20 -16.88 3.97
N ASN A 70 -18.90 -16.09 2.95
CA ASN A 70 -17.73 -16.23 2.10
C ASN A 70 -17.33 -14.87 1.53
N TRP A 71 -16.24 -14.80 0.77
CA TRP A 71 -15.76 -13.56 0.18
C TRP A 71 -16.73 -12.96 -0.87
N GLU A 72 -17.47 -13.78 -1.62
CA GLU A 72 -18.43 -13.32 -2.64
C GLU A 72 -19.65 -12.63 -1.98
N ASP A 73 -20.12 -13.19 -0.86
CA ASP A 73 -21.19 -12.60 -0.05
C ASP A 73 -20.73 -11.36 0.72
N ALA A 74 -19.44 -11.33 1.09
CA ALA A 74 -18.84 -10.23 1.86
C ALA A 74 -18.67 -8.96 1.04
N VAL A 75 -18.40 -9.06 -0.27
CA VAL A 75 -17.96 -7.92 -1.07
C VAL A 75 -19.06 -6.89 -1.27
N ILE A 76 -18.82 -5.67 -0.77
CA ILE A 76 -19.63 -4.49 -1.04
C ILE A 76 -19.14 -3.80 -2.32
N SER A 77 -17.82 -3.71 -2.50
CA SER A 77 -17.23 -3.06 -3.67
C SER A 77 -15.86 -3.63 -4.02
N TYR A 78 -15.64 -3.85 -5.32
CA TYR A 78 -14.39 -4.34 -5.88
C TYR A 78 -13.48 -3.17 -6.31
N ASP A 79 -12.17 -3.42 -6.38
CA ASP A 79 -11.17 -2.60 -7.06
C ASP A 79 -11.23 -1.10 -6.67
N GLN A 80 -11.45 -0.81 -5.39
CA GLN A 80 -11.57 0.56 -4.88
C GLN A 80 -10.27 1.35 -4.99
N GLY A 81 -9.14 0.68 -4.93
CA GLY A 81 -7.85 1.34 -5.07
C GLY A 81 -6.71 0.38 -5.30
N ILE A 82 -5.62 0.90 -5.85
CA ILE A 82 -4.36 0.18 -6.03
C ILE A 82 -3.38 0.66 -4.95
N HIS A 83 -2.73 -0.31 -4.30
CA HIS A 83 -1.74 -0.06 -3.25
C HIS A 83 -0.33 0.00 -3.84
N LEU A 84 0.34 1.13 -3.63
CA LEU A 84 1.71 1.40 -4.02
C LEU A 84 2.56 1.58 -2.75
N ASN A 85 3.50 0.69 -2.52
CA ASN A 85 4.50 0.82 -1.47
C ASN A 85 5.70 1.59 -2.03
N TRP A 86 5.91 2.81 -1.54
CA TRP A 86 7.04 3.58 -2.01
C TRP A 86 8.35 2.97 -1.51
N PRO A 87 9.36 2.82 -2.38
CA PRO A 87 10.67 2.30 -1.95
C PRO A 87 11.30 3.19 -0.88
N SER A 88 11.85 2.58 0.16
CA SER A 88 12.50 3.38 1.20
C SER A 88 13.88 3.88 0.74
N PRO A 89 14.18 5.19 0.90
CA PRO A 89 15.49 5.76 0.65
C PRO A 89 16.55 5.29 1.66
N TYR A 90 16.12 4.65 2.74
CA TYR A 90 16.97 4.16 3.82
C TYR A 90 16.86 2.66 3.99
N THR A 91 17.89 2.07 4.58
CA THR A 91 17.94 0.66 4.99
C THR A 91 18.64 0.55 6.33
N PHE A 92 18.26 -0.45 7.12
CA PHE A 92 18.96 -0.75 8.37
C PHE A 92 20.09 -1.75 8.13
N GLY A 93 21.20 -1.57 8.82
CA GLY A 93 22.29 -2.53 8.80
C GLY A 93 21.83 -3.88 9.36
N ARG A 94 22.29 -4.96 8.72
CA ARG A 94 21.97 -6.34 9.10
C ARG A 94 22.93 -6.80 10.19
N TRP A 95 22.57 -6.51 11.46
CA TRP A 95 23.40 -6.82 12.62
C TRP A 95 23.81 -8.30 12.72
N TRP A 96 22.97 -9.23 12.19
CA TRP A 96 23.30 -10.66 12.14
C TRP A 96 24.41 -11.01 11.14
N LEU A 97 24.77 -10.08 10.26
CA LEU A 97 25.94 -10.15 9.37
C LEU A 97 27.13 -9.30 9.88
N GLY A 98 27.07 -8.80 11.13
CA GLY A 98 28.11 -7.95 11.70
C GLY A 98 28.10 -6.49 11.24
N GLU A 99 27.00 -6.05 10.60
CA GLU A 99 26.83 -4.65 10.20
C GLU A 99 26.32 -3.81 11.38
N ASP A 100 26.68 -2.52 11.43
CA ASP A 100 26.13 -1.59 12.41
C ASP A 100 24.61 -1.45 12.24
N ARG A 101 23.87 -1.36 13.35
CA ARG A 101 22.41 -1.22 13.37
C ARG A 101 21.89 0.13 12.86
N GLY A 102 22.77 1.03 12.45
CA GLY A 102 22.42 2.37 12.02
C GLY A 102 21.60 2.42 10.73
N LEU A 103 20.89 3.53 10.57
CA LEU A 103 20.19 3.89 9.33
C LEU A 103 21.23 4.24 8.26
N ARG A 104 21.11 3.66 7.08
CA ARG A 104 22.00 3.89 5.93
C ARG A 104 21.21 4.26 4.71
N ALA A 105 21.82 5.00 3.79
CA ALA A 105 21.22 5.23 2.49
C ALA A 105 21.00 3.90 1.73
N ASN A 106 19.84 3.72 1.14
CA ASN A 106 19.55 2.56 0.31
C ASN A 106 20.26 2.68 -1.05
N PRO A 107 21.29 1.85 -1.34
CA PRO A 107 22.02 1.95 -2.59
C PRO A 107 21.16 1.63 -3.81
N ASN A 108 20.09 0.86 -3.63
CA ASN A 108 19.19 0.44 -4.68
C ASN A 108 18.01 1.40 -4.91
N TYR A 109 17.87 2.47 -4.10
CA TYR A 109 16.73 3.39 -4.17
C TYR A 109 16.48 3.92 -5.58
N LYS A 110 17.53 4.43 -6.23
CA LYS A 110 17.44 4.96 -7.60
C LYS A 110 17.04 3.91 -8.62
N SER A 111 17.55 2.68 -8.49
CA SER A 111 17.19 1.56 -9.37
C SER A 111 15.72 1.20 -9.21
N GLN A 112 15.24 1.11 -7.96
CA GLN A 112 13.83 0.81 -7.64
C GLN A 112 12.89 1.88 -8.20
N ILE A 113 13.23 3.16 -8.09
CA ILE A 113 12.44 4.25 -8.69
C ILE A 113 12.45 4.17 -10.23
N ASN A 114 13.59 3.84 -10.85
CA ASN A 114 13.65 3.68 -12.28
C ASN A 114 12.82 2.49 -12.78
N GLU A 115 12.83 1.37 -12.07
CA GLU A 115 11.97 0.21 -12.37
C GLU A 115 10.48 0.58 -12.27
N LEU A 116 10.10 1.36 -11.26
CA LEU A 116 8.75 1.88 -11.11
C LEU A 116 8.37 2.81 -12.27
N LYS A 117 9.26 3.73 -12.66
CA LYS A 117 9.10 4.60 -13.84
C LYS A 117 8.87 3.79 -15.11
N ASP A 118 9.75 2.84 -15.38
CA ASP A 118 9.65 1.97 -16.54
C ASP A 118 8.31 1.21 -16.58
N PHE A 119 7.84 0.75 -15.42
CA PHE A 119 6.54 0.07 -15.33
C PHE A 119 5.38 1.02 -15.64
N PHE A 120 5.38 2.25 -15.11
CA PHE A 120 4.35 3.25 -15.37
C PHE A 120 4.37 3.68 -16.85
N ASP A 121 5.54 3.94 -17.42
CA ASP A 121 5.70 4.33 -18.83
C ASP A 121 5.19 3.24 -19.78
N LYS A 122 5.58 1.98 -19.54
CA LYS A 122 5.08 0.83 -20.30
C LYS A 122 3.57 0.68 -20.18
N SER A 123 3.04 0.81 -18.97
CA SER A 123 1.59 0.71 -18.72
C SER A 123 0.84 1.84 -19.45
N LYS A 124 1.33 3.07 -19.39
CA LYS A 124 0.74 4.23 -20.06
C LYS A 124 0.80 4.09 -21.59
N ALA A 125 1.92 3.63 -22.15
CA ALA A 125 2.10 3.43 -23.58
C ALA A 125 1.13 2.36 -24.14
N THR A 126 0.81 1.32 -23.36
CA THR A 126 -0.05 0.21 -23.79
C THR A 126 -1.54 0.49 -23.61
N MET A 127 -1.94 1.57 -22.95
CA MET A 127 -3.36 1.91 -22.72
C MET A 127 -4.22 1.98 -23.98
N ASN A 128 -3.62 2.37 -25.11
CA ASN A 128 -4.32 2.58 -26.38
C ASN A 128 -4.19 1.38 -27.36
N ILE A 129 -3.53 0.30 -26.96
CA ILE A 129 -3.25 -0.86 -27.82
C ILE A 129 -4.13 -2.04 -27.38
N ASP A 130 -5.27 -2.21 -28.04
CA ASP A 130 -6.34 -3.13 -27.64
C ASP A 130 -6.02 -4.64 -27.77
N LYS A 131 -4.98 -5.02 -28.51
CA LYS A 131 -4.76 -6.43 -28.92
C LYS A 131 -3.72 -7.24 -28.15
N SER A 132 -2.93 -6.64 -27.25
CA SER A 132 -1.89 -7.37 -26.48
C SER A 132 -1.76 -6.90 -25.03
N MET A 133 -2.81 -6.40 -24.44
CA MET A 133 -2.74 -5.81 -23.11
C MET A 133 -2.51 -6.89 -22.06
N ASN A 134 -1.33 -6.91 -21.48
CA ASN A 134 -1.04 -7.67 -20.29
C ASN A 134 -2.01 -7.26 -19.16
N LEU A 135 -2.51 -8.23 -18.38
CA LEU A 135 -3.44 -7.99 -17.26
C LEU A 135 -2.96 -6.87 -16.32
N LYS A 136 -1.66 -6.78 -16.08
CA LYS A 136 -1.04 -5.74 -15.24
C LYS A 136 -1.27 -4.33 -15.82
N SER A 137 -1.01 -4.14 -17.11
CA SER A 137 -1.25 -2.86 -17.79
C SER A 137 -2.73 -2.50 -17.86
N LYS A 138 -3.58 -3.51 -18.03
CA LYS A 138 -5.04 -3.32 -18.02
C LYS A 138 -5.54 -2.80 -16.68
N SER A 139 -5.02 -3.35 -15.57
CA SER A 139 -5.39 -2.91 -14.22
C SER A 139 -4.93 -1.48 -13.93
N MET A 140 -3.82 -1.02 -14.54
CA MET A 140 -3.33 0.35 -14.39
C MET A 140 -4.16 1.38 -15.18
N LYS A 141 -4.96 0.96 -16.16
CA LYS A 141 -5.77 1.88 -16.97
C LYS A 141 -6.70 2.74 -16.12
N SER A 142 -7.40 2.13 -15.17
CA SER A 142 -8.34 2.83 -14.28
C SER A 142 -7.66 3.86 -13.36
N VAL A 143 -6.38 3.67 -13.06
CA VAL A 143 -5.55 4.63 -12.31
C VAL A 143 -5.28 5.88 -13.16
N PHE A 144 -4.84 5.69 -14.41
CA PHE A 144 -4.57 6.81 -15.32
C PHE A 144 -5.84 7.55 -15.76
N ASP A 145 -6.96 6.82 -15.92
CA ASP A 145 -8.26 7.42 -16.22
C ASP A 145 -8.87 8.18 -15.01
N GLY A 146 -8.25 8.06 -13.81
CA GLY A 146 -8.68 8.72 -12.59
C GLY A 146 -9.94 8.14 -11.96
N THR A 147 -10.33 6.92 -12.35
CA THR A 147 -11.48 6.21 -11.74
C THR A 147 -11.09 5.48 -10.46
N THR A 148 -9.88 4.91 -10.41
CA THR A 148 -9.35 4.17 -9.25
C THR A 148 -8.41 5.05 -8.43
N THR A 149 -8.51 4.95 -7.10
CA THR A 149 -7.63 5.64 -6.15
C THR A 149 -6.29 4.93 -6.04
N VAL A 150 -5.19 5.66 -5.90
CA VAL A 150 -3.89 5.13 -5.52
C VAL A 150 -3.68 5.36 -4.03
N TYR A 151 -3.53 4.27 -3.29
CA TYR A 151 -3.12 4.29 -1.89
C TYR A 151 -1.60 4.20 -1.84
N LEU A 152 -0.96 5.33 -1.56
CA LEU A 152 0.49 5.44 -1.43
C LEU A 152 0.88 5.09 0.00
N ASN A 153 1.53 3.95 0.20
CA ASN A 153 2.10 3.58 1.50
C ASN A 153 3.49 4.19 1.62
N ALA A 154 3.63 5.17 2.51
CA ALA A 154 4.87 5.89 2.78
C ALA A 154 4.88 6.45 4.20
N ASP A 155 6.00 6.32 4.89
CA ASP A 155 6.16 6.74 6.29
C ASP A 155 7.20 7.86 6.47
N ASP A 156 8.28 7.87 5.70
CA ASP A 156 9.35 8.87 5.78
C ASP A 156 9.00 10.14 4.98
N GLU A 157 9.50 11.29 5.43
CA GLU A 157 9.28 12.58 4.77
C GLU A 157 9.64 12.55 3.27
N LYS A 158 10.79 11.94 2.97
CA LYS A 158 11.26 11.84 1.58
C LYS A 158 10.40 10.89 0.75
N GLU A 159 9.95 9.78 1.32
CA GLU A 159 9.03 8.84 0.67
C GLU A 159 7.71 9.53 0.31
N ILE A 160 7.16 10.30 1.23
CA ILE A 160 5.91 11.05 1.06
C ILE A 160 6.03 12.06 -0.09
N VAL A 161 7.05 12.90 -0.06
CA VAL A 161 7.23 13.95 -1.07
C VAL A 161 7.56 13.37 -2.43
N ASP A 162 8.52 12.45 -2.51
CA ASP A 162 8.92 11.81 -3.77
C ASP A 162 7.75 11.02 -4.38
N GLY A 163 7.00 10.26 -3.57
CA GLY A 163 5.88 9.44 -4.01
C GLY A 163 4.70 10.25 -4.54
N ILE A 164 4.28 11.30 -3.82
CA ILE A 164 3.19 12.17 -4.25
C ILE A 164 3.58 12.94 -5.52
N THR A 165 4.80 13.48 -5.56
CA THR A 165 5.32 14.21 -6.74
C THR A 165 5.33 13.31 -7.97
N PHE A 166 5.86 12.09 -7.83
CA PHE A 166 5.86 11.09 -8.88
C PHE A 166 4.46 10.80 -9.42
N LEU A 167 3.50 10.51 -8.55
CA LEU A 167 2.13 10.20 -8.97
C LEU A 167 1.48 11.38 -9.69
N LYS A 168 1.72 12.61 -9.22
CA LYS A 168 1.22 13.82 -9.88
C LYS A 168 1.86 14.08 -11.23
N GLU A 169 3.15 13.81 -11.42
CA GLU A 169 3.84 13.89 -12.71
C GLU A 169 3.21 12.95 -13.75
N TYR A 170 2.72 11.79 -13.32
CA TYR A 170 1.97 10.86 -14.20
C TYR A 170 0.51 11.28 -14.44
N GLY A 171 0.03 12.33 -13.78
CA GLY A 171 -1.32 12.87 -13.92
C GLY A 171 -2.38 12.14 -13.08
N ILE A 172 -1.95 11.38 -12.06
CA ILE A 172 -2.86 10.66 -11.17
C ILE A 172 -3.55 11.66 -10.24
N LYS A 173 -4.89 11.63 -10.22
CA LYS A 173 -5.72 12.64 -9.53
C LYS A 173 -6.16 12.19 -8.14
N LYS A 174 -6.38 10.89 -7.97
CA LYS A 174 -6.90 10.34 -6.70
C LYS A 174 -5.77 9.64 -5.97
N ILE A 175 -5.17 10.32 -5.02
CA ILE A 175 -4.07 9.81 -4.20
C ILE A 175 -4.52 9.89 -2.74
N VAL A 176 -4.28 8.83 -1.98
CA VAL A 176 -4.45 8.75 -0.53
C VAL A 176 -3.14 8.29 0.06
N LEU A 177 -2.60 9.04 1.00
CA LEU A 177 -1.40 8.67 1.75
C LEU A 177 -1.78 7.71 2.88
N VAL A 178 -1.06 6.59 3.01
CA VAL A 178 -1.26 5.59 4.07
C VAL A 178 0.04 5.42 4.84
N GLY A 179 -0.05 5.37 6.17
CA GLY A 179 1.11 5.32 7.06
C GLY A 179 1.35 6.68 7.66
N ALA A 180 2.13 7.51 6.97
CA ALA A 180 2.31 8.93 7.24
C ALA A 180 2.95 9.29 8.59
N THR A 181 3.79 8.42 9.16
CA THR A 181 4.46 8.66 10.47
C THR A 181 5.31 9.93 10.43
N GLY A 182 6.00 10.22 9.31
CA GLY A 182 6.79 11.44 9.10
C GLY A 182 6.02 12.63 8.53
N SER A 183 4.67 12.58 8.50
CA SER A 183 3.86 13.59 7.80
C SER A 183 3.78 14.94 8.52
N LEU A 184 4.06 15.01 9.81
CA LEU A 184 3.92 16.25 10.59
C LEU A 184 4.72 17.41 9.99
N LYS A 185 5.93 17.14 9.50
CA LYS A 185 6.77 18.16 8.85
C LYS A 185 6.30 18.49 7.42
N GLN A 186 5.43 17.66 6.84
CA GLN A 186 4.94 17.79 5.48
C GLN A 186 3.45 18.20 5.41
N ILE A 187 2.85 18.60 6.54
CA ILE A 187 1.42 18.96 6.63
C ILE A 187 1.04 20.00 5.57
N GLN A 188 1.84 21.06 5.42
CA GLN A 188 1.53 22.09 4.44
C GLN A 188 1.57 21.57 3.02
N PHE A 189 2.56 20.73 2.69
CA PHE A 189 2.66 20.07 1.39
C PHE A 189 1.45 19.17 1.09
N LEU A 190 0.96 18.43 2.09
CA LEU A 190 -0.22 17.57 1.96
C LEU A 190 -1.50 18.39 1.74
N ILE A 191 -1.67 19.49 2.48
CA ILE A 191 -2.79 20.42 2.34
C ILE A 191 -2.77 21.08 0.95
N ASP A 192 -1.63 21.63 0.53
CA ASP A 192 -1.50 22.32 -0.77
C ASP A 192 -1.75 21.37 -1.96
N ASN A 193 -1.58 20.08 -1.74
CA ASN A 193 -1.79 19.05 -2.76
C ASN A 193 -3.12 18.31 -2.63
N ASP A 194 -3.95 18.64 -1.64
CA ASP A 194 -5.24 18.00 -1.35
C ASP A 194 -5.13 16.48 -1.20
N ILE A 195 -4.18 16.04 -0.34
CA ILE A 195 -3.89 14.62 -0.12
C ILE A 195 -4.56 14.16 1.17
N PRO A 196 -5.60 13.30 1.11
CA PRO A 196 -6.14 12.62 2.28
C PRO A 196 -5.12 11.68 2.90
N VAL A 197 -5.15 11.57 4.23
CA VAL A 197 -4.20 10.76 5.00
C VAL A 197 -4.93 9.70 5.81
N VAL A 198 -4.47 8.47 5.73
CA VAL A 198 -4.86 7.35 6.58
C VAL A 198 -3.70 7.04 7.52
N VAL A 199 -3.82 7.48 8.77
CA VAL A 199 -2.79 7.21 9.79
C VAL A 199 -2.90 5.76 10.23
N THR A 200 -1.81 5.02 10.11
CA THR A 200 -1.69 3.67 10.64
C THR A 200 -1.03 3.70 12.02
N GLN A 201 -1.45 2.79 12.90
CA GLN A 201 -0.85 2.61 14.22
C GLN A 201 -0.80 3.91 15.09
N PRO A 202 -1.94 4.59 15.34
CA PRO A 202 -1.97 5.86 16.08
C PRO A 202 -1.50 5.74 17.54
N TYR A 203 -1.32 4.52 18.05
CA TYR A 203 -0.84 4.23 19.40
C TYR A 203 0.53 3.54 19.41
N ARG A 204 1.33 3.78 18.38
CA ARG A 204 2.69 3.22 18.30
C ARG A 204 3.57 3.83 19.40
N LEU A 205 4.37 2.99 20.05
CA LEU A 205 5.39 3.47 20.97
C LEU A 205 6.53 4.17 20.19
N PRO A 206 7.13 5.24 20.75
CA PRO A 206 8.27 5.92 20.15
C PRO A 206 9.38 4.92 19.79
N GLN A 207 10.00 5.07 18.63
CA GLN A 207 11.01 4.13 18.14
C GLN A 207 12.42 4.37 18.69
N GLY A 208 12.61 5.35 19.57
CA GLY A 208 13.90 5.68 20.18
C GLY A 208 13.75 6.40 21.49
N ILE A 209 14.85 6.47 22.26
CA ILE A 209 14.89 7.15 23.57
C ILE A 209 14.66 8.65 23.41
N ASP A 210 15.04 9.20 22.26
CA ASP A 210 14.94 10.63 21.93
C ASP A 210 13.76 10.95 21.01
N ALA A 211 12.91 9.96 20.70
CA ALA A 211 11.72 10.19 19.87
C ALA A 211 10.63 10.88 20.68
N ASP A 212 10.11 11.99 20.18
CA ASP A 212 8.96 12.66 20.80
C ASP A 212 7.73 11.74 20.69
N PRO A 213 7.04 11.42 21.83
CA PRO A 213 5.82 10.64 21.81
C PRO A 213 4.67 11.27 20.99
N LEU A 214 4.76 12.57 20.73
CA LEU A 214 3.78 13.32 19.94
C LEU A 214 4.12 13.36 18.44
N GLU A 215 5.33 12.91 18.04
CA GLU A 215 5.76 12.81 16.65
C GLU A 215 5.50 11.41 16.04
N THR A 216 4.78 10.54 16.75
CA THR A 216 4.44 9.18 16.29
C THR A 216 2.98 9.07 15.84
#